data_81a397b185c16e589d149a52467f6712
#
_entry.id   81a397b185c16e589d149a52467f6712
#
_cell.length_a   1.000
_cell.length_b   1.000
_cell.length_c   1.000
_cell.angle_alpha   90.00
_cell.angle_beta   90.00
_cell.angle_gamma   90.00
#
_symmetry.space_group_name_H-M   'P 1'
#
loop_
_entity.id
_entity.type
_entity.pdbx_description
1 polymer ?
#
loop_
_entity_poly.entity_id
_entity_poly.type
_entity_poly.pdbx_seq_one_letter_code
_entity_poly.pdbx_strand_id
1 'polypeptide(L)'
;LERPTPYFLGGLAYACWLPVYGPLMDSLVTETGNDFGTSIDKIYSCGAFILTEWEPQVKQTFVKNTNNWDADRVYLDRIEKTYNAETATLAPTMVLRDEIDFAKISNDILDDWKANNINYLSKSREDAMWHYFYAFNFRPTYPDEYKPEDWMRCVMNSNFRHAIMSALDREFVVQSAVDQESYKSLIQHSITPAGSCYTDKGVDFADMPAFDGIDANFYNTDKANEYKAKAMEELSAKGVTFPVTMLISYQSGDKNYENECVIVKQQLEKALTMQKETKERLGDPTICMELTKKDEGCTLKHGVPRGAHAQGRGAEPWPRLA
;
A
#
# COMPACT_ATOMS: atom_id res chain seq x y z
N LEU A 1 2.88 -14.34 -26.58
CA LEU A 1 3.24 -12.95 -26.23
C LEU A 1 3.40 -12.16 -27.54
N GLU A 2 2.87 -10.96 -27.59
CA GLU A 2 2.98 -10.08 -28.78
C GLU A 2 4.41 -9.53 -28.96
N ARG A 3 5.21 -9.53 -27.89
CA ARG A 3 6.61 -9.08 -27.89
C ARG A 3 7.44 -9.89 -26.91
N PRO A 4 8.78 -9.95 -27.07
CA PRO A 4 9.67 -10.53 -26.08
C PRO A 4 9.48 -9.85 -24.72
N THR A 5 9.29 -10.63 -23.68
CA THR A 5 9.02 -10.14 -22.31
C THR A 5 9.91 -10.93 -21.35
N PRO A 6 11.12 -10.45 -21.03
CA PRO A 6 12.10 -11.19 -20.22
C PRO A 6 11.59 -11.56 -18.81
N TYR A 7 10.74 -10.73 -18.24
CA TYR A 7 10.17 -10.91 -16.89
C TYR A 7 8.87 -11.76 -16.86
N PHE A 8 8.44 -12.32 -17.99
CA PHE A 8 7.15 -13.03 -18.09
C PHE A 8 7.01 -14.18 -17.10
N LEU A 9 8.07 -15.00 -16.95
CA LEU A 9 8.02 -16.13 -16.03
C LEU A 9 7.89 -15.69 -14.57
N GLY A 10 8.54 -14.60 -14.16
CA GLY A 10 8.36 -13.99 -12.85
C GLY A 10 6.94 -13.47 -12.65
N GLY A 11 6.35 -12.90 -13.70
CA GLY A 11 4.96 -12.43 -13.68
C GLY A 11 3.95 -13.55 -13.43
N LEU A 12 4.19 -14.77 -13.93
CA LEU A 12 3.30 -15.92 -13.72
C LEU A 12 3.18 -16.36 -12.25
N ALA A 13 4.13 -15.97 -11.39
CA ALA A 13 4.05 -16.23 -9.96
C ALA A 13 3.07 -15.30 -9.23
N TYR A 14 2.58 -14.25 -9.90
CA TYR A 14 1.64 -13.30 -9.31
C TYR A 14 0.21 -13.86 -9.29
N ALA A 15 -0.51 -13.61 -8.21
CA ALA A 15 -1.82 -14.23 -7.96
C ALA A 15 -2.85 -14.02 -9.07
N CYS A 16 -2.79 -12.91 -9.81
CA CYS A 16 -3.70 -12.63 -10.92
C CYS A 16 -3.48 -13.53 -12.16
N TRP A 17 -2.37 -14.29 -12.22
CA TRP A 17 -2.05 -15.22 -13.28
C TRP A 17 -2.28 -16.69 -12.89
N LEU A 18 -2.81 -16.95 -11.70
CA LEU A 18 -3.11 -18.32 -11.30
C LEU A 18 -4.18 -18.92 -12.21
N PRO A 19 -4.03 -20.22 -12.58
CA PRO A 19 -4.98 -20.88 -13.46
C PRO A 19 -6.34 -21.00 -12.80
N VAL A 20 -7.39 -20.84 -13.58
CA VAL A 20 -8.76 -21.05 -13.15
C VAL A 20 -9.41 -22.15 -13.99
N TYR A 21 -10.39 -22.85 -13.42
CA TYR A 21 -11.15 -23.85 -14.16
C TYR A 21 -12.21 -23.19 -15.03
N GLY A 22 -11.98 -23.12 -16.35
CA GLY A 22 -12.82 -22.41 -17.30
C GLY A 22 -14.30 -22.73 -17.20
N PRO A 23 -14.74 -24.01 -17.23
CA PRO A 23 -16.17 -24.35 -17.15
C PRO A 23 -16.87 -23.81 -15.92
N LEU A 24 -16.18 -23.75 -14.75
CA LEU A 24 -16.75 -23.11 -13.57
C LEU A 24 -16.83 -21.59 -13.73
N MET A 25 -15.79 -20.98 -14.25
CA MET A 25 -15.78 -19.52 -14.51
C MET A 25 -16.92 -19.12 -15.45
N ASP A 26 -17.08 -19.83 -16.56
CA ASP A 26 -18.14 -19.56 -17.54
C ASP A 26 -19.55 -19.69 -16.95
N SER A 27 -19.72 -20.54 -15.94
CA SER A 27 -21.01 -20.70 -15.24
C SER A 27 -21.30 -19.63 -14.20
N LEU A 28 -20.27 -18.98 -13.65
CA LEU A 28 -20.37 -18.05 -12.50
C LEU A 28 -20.18 -16.59 -12.89
N VAL A 29 -19.53 -16.31 -14.02
CA VAL A 29 -19.29 -14.95 -14.52
C VAL A 29 -20.28 -14.68 -15.66
N THR A 30 -21.21 -13.77 -15.41
CA THR A 30 -22.23 -13.33 -16.36
C THR A 30 -22.05 -11.85 -16.69
N GLU A 31 -22.80 -11.36 -17.68
CA GLU A 31 -22.79 -9.93 -18.01
C GLU A 31 -23.23 -9.03 -16.83
N THR A 32 -24.03 -9.58 -15.90
CA THR A 32 -24.62 -8.84 -14.79
C THR A 32 -23.98 -9.11 -13.43
N GLY A 33 -23.08 -10.11 -13.33
CA GLY A 33 -22.48 -10.44 -12.06
C GLY A 33 -21.31 -11.43 -12.16
N ASN A 34 -20.56 -11.49 -11.08
CA ASN A 34 -19.47 -12.44 -10.89
C ASN A 34 -19.59 -13.08 -9.50
N ASP A 35 -19.97 -14.35 -9.51
CA ASP A 35 -20.15 -15.16 -8.31
C ASP A 35 -18.91 -16.00 -7.96
N PHE A 36 -17.87 -16.01 -8.79
CA PHE A 36 -16.65 -16.77 -8.55
C PHE A 36 -16.01 -16.39 -7.22
N GLY A 37 -15.65 -17.39 -6.41
CA GLY A 37 -15.00 -17.19 -5.12
C GLY A 37 -15.89 -16.60 -4.02
N THR A 38 -17.22 -16.61 -4.16
CA THR A 38 -18.16 -16.10 -3.15
C THR A 38 -18.58 -17.16 -2.12
N SER A 39 -18.34 -18.45 -2.41
CA SER A 39 -18.60 -19.59 -1.53
C SER A 39 -17.72 -20.78 -1.90
N ILE A 40 -17.67 -21.80 -1.07
CA ILE A 40 -16.79 -22.98 -1.27
C ILE A 40 -17.14 -23.81 -2.51
N ASP A 41 -18.41 -23.84 -2.90
CA ASP A 41 -18.90 -24.51 -4.12
C ASP A 41 -18.65 -23.71 -5.39
N LYS A 42 -18.25 -22.45 -5.25
CA LYS A 42 -17.94 -21.53 -6.35
C LYS A 42 -16.47 -21.24 -6.53
N ILE A 43 -15.61 -22.14 -6.02
CA ILE A 43 -14.16 -22.05 -6.19
C ILE A 43 -13.55 -23.45 -6.30
N TYR A 44 -12.65 -23.65 -7.27
CA TYR A 44 -11.80 -24.83 -7.35
C TYR A 44 -10.35 -24.44 -7.11
N SER A 45 -9.62 -25.30 -6.42
CA SER A 45 -8.21 -25.09 -6.10
C SER A 45 -7.37 -26.23 -6.65
N CYS A 46 -6.28 -25.89 -7.35
CA CYS A 46 -5.21 -26.82 -7.70
C CYS A 46 -3.98 -26.65 -6.78
N GLY A 47 -4.02 -25.75 -5.81
CA GLY A 47 -2.94 -25.50 -4.86
C GLY A 47 -2.76 -26.62 -3.82
N ALA A 48 -1.85 -26.39 -2.89
CA ALA A 48 -1.49 -27.34 -1.83
C ALA A 48 -2.67 -27.63 -0.86
N PHE A 49 -3.63 -26.73 -0.76
CA PHE A 49 -4.77 -26.85 0.14
C PHE A 49 -6.08 -26.55 -0.59
N ILE A 50 -7.16 -27.15 -0.11
CA ILE A 50 -8.54 -26.95 -0.56
C ILE A 50 -9.31 -26.28 0.56
N LEU A 51 -10.04 -25.20 0.25
CA LEU A 51 -10.97 -24.55 1.17
C LEU A 51 -12.20 -25.45 1.34
N THR A 52 -12.44 -25.95 2.55
CA THR A 52 -13.54 -26.89 2.87
C THR A 52 -14.63 -26.29 3.73
N GLU A 53 -14.32 -25.20 4.43
CA GLU A 53 -15.27 -24.48 5.27
C GLU A 53 -14.99 -22.99 5.16
N TRP A 54 -16.04 -22.21 4.98
CA TRP A 54 -15.95 -20.77 4.97
C TRP A 54 -17.19 -20.14 5.58
N GLU A 55 -16.98 -19.57 6.74
CA GLU A 55 -17.95 -18.75 7.43
C GLU A 55 -17.43 -17.31 7.42
N PRO A 56 -18.02 -16.39 6.64
CA PRO A 56 -17.53 -15.03 6.49
C PRO A 56 -17.36 -14.32 7.84
N GLN A 57 -16.20 -13.69 8.04
CA GLN A 57 -15.83 -12.99 9.28
C GLN A 57 -15.78 -13.87 10.56
N VAL A 58 -15.82 -15.17 10.42
CA VAL A 58 -15.69 -16.12 11.54
C VAL A 58 -14.55 -17.06 11.32
N LYS A 59 -14.59 -17.89 10.25
CA LYS A 59 -13.64 -18.98 10.08
C LYS A 59 -13.46 -19.39 8.62
N GLN A 60 -12.23 -19.80 8.30
CA GLN A 60 -11.91 -20.54 7.10
C GLN A 60 -11.10 -21.79 7.47
N THR A 61 -11.47 -22.94 6.90
CA THR A 61 -10.74 -24.18 7.07
C THR A 61 -10.23 -24.67 5.72
N PHE A 62 -8.94 -24.95 5.68
CA PHE A 62 -8.27 -25.51 4.52
C PHE A 62 -7.74 -26.90 4.88
N VAL A 63 -7.88 -27.87 3.99
CA VAL A 63 -7.31 -29.22 4.14
C VAL A 63 -6.33 -29.49 3.03
N LYS A 64 -5.35 -30.34 3.30
CA LYS A 64 -4.34 -30.77 2.34
C LYS A 64 -4.99 -31.31 1.07
N ASN A 65 -4.55 -30.83 -0.08
CA ASN A 65 -4.95 -31.34 -1.38
C ASN A 65 -4.07 -32.52 -1.78
N THR A 66 -4.55 -33.74 -1.61
CA THR A 66 -3.83 -34.95 -1.97
C THR A 66 -3.63 -35.11 -3.49
N ASN A 67 -4.38 -34.38 -4.31
CA ASN A 67 -4.22 -34.36 -5.77
C ASN A 67 -3.27 -33.25 -6.25
N ASN A 68 -2.67 -32.48 -5.35
CA ASN A 68 -1.69 -31.49 -5.74
C ASN A 68 -0.43 -32.17 -6.29
N TRP A 69 0.16 -31.62 -7.35
CA TRP A 69 1.34 -32.18 -8.01
C TRP A 69 2.56 -32.32 -7.10
N ASP A 70 2.64 -31.57 -6.00
CA ASP A 70 3.73 -31.59 -5.02
C ASP A 70 3.22 -31.95 -3.61
N ALA A 71 2.19 -32.79 -3.53
CA ALA A 71 1.53 -33.16 -2.26
C ALA A 71 2.50 -33.78 -1.23
N ASP A 72 3.54 -34.49 -1.68
CA ASP A 72 4.53 -35.10 -0.80
C ASP A 72 5.38 -34.10 -0.01
N ARG A 73 5.45 -32.83 -0.48
CA ARG A 73 6.14 -31.73 0.21
C ARG A 73 5.21 -30.86 1.03
N VAL A 74 3.94 -31.19 1.10
CA VAL A 74 2.97 -30.50 1.96
C VAL A 74 2.89 -31.24 3.28
N TYR A 75 3.43 -30.65 4.34
CA TYR A 75 3.59 -31.29 5.65
C TYR A 75 2.42 -31.01 6.60
N LEU A 76 1.65 -29.96 6.35
CA LEU A 76 0.45 -29.63 7.13
C LEU A 76 -0.76 -30.32 6.53
N ASP A 77 -1.58 -30.95 7.36
CA ASP A 77 -2.82 -31.59 6.93
C ASP A 77 -3.99 -30.62 6.89
N ARG A 78 -3.96 -29.63 7.77
CA ARG A 78 -5.05 -28.65 7.94
C ARG A 78 -4.53 -27.29 8.35
N ILE A 79 -5.17 -26.23 7.87
CA ILE A 79 -4.97 -24.84 8.29
C ILE A 79 -6.32 -24.27 8.68
N GLU A 80 -6.44 -23.76 9.89
CA GLU A 80 -7.60 -23.02 10.36
C GLU A 80 -7.26 -21.54 10.50
N LYS A 81 -8.09 -20.69 9.91
CA LYS A 81 -7.99 -19.24 10.05
C LYS A 81 -9.26 -18.74 10.71
N THR A 82 -9.11 -18.13 11.87
CA THR A 82 -10.23 -17.49 12.59
C THR A 82 -10.11 -15.97 12.43
N TYR A 83 -11.24 -15.31 12.26
CA TYR A 83 -11.29 -13.87 12.22
C TYR A 83 -11.27 -13.28 13.63
N ASN A 84 -10.42 -12.28 13.85
CA ASN A 84 -10.40 -11.50 15.07
C ASN A 84 -10.05 -10.05 14.71
N ALA A 85 -10.94 -9.09 14.99
CA ALA A 85 -10.73 -7.67 14.71
C ALA A 85 -9.51 -7.09 15.45
N GLU A 86 -9.16 -7.66 16.62
CA GLU A 86 -8.04 -7.23 17.45
C GLU A 86 -6.76 -8.06 17.22
N THR A 87 -6.65 -8.74 16.08
CA THR A 87 -5.52 -9.63 15.75
C THR A 87 -4.17 -8.95 15.93
N ALA A 88 -4.04 -7.69 15.52
CA ALA A 88 -2.78 -6.95 15.58
C ALA A 88 -2.21 -6.84 17.01
N THR A 89 -3.07 -6.78 18.00
CA THR A 89 -2.71 -6.65 19.42
C THR A 89 -2.75 -7.96 20.18
N LEU A 90 -3.69 -8.84 19.88
CA LEU A 90 -3.92 -10.07 20.65
C LEU A 90 -3.11 -11.26 20.14
N ALA A 91 -2.90 -11.39 18.83
CA ALA A 91 -2.27 -12.57 18.25
C ALA A 91 -0.87 -12.89 18.83
N PRO A 92 0.04 -11.92 19.08
CA PRO A 92 1.31 -12.23 19.73
C PRO A 92 1.16 -12.92 21.08
N THR A 93 0.22 -12.48 21.89
CA THR A 93 -0.05 -13.09 23.20
C THR A 93 -0.72 -14.46 23.09
N MET A 94 -1.56 -14.66 22.07
CA MET A 94 -2.21 -15.94 21.82
C MET A 94 -1.19 -17.03 21.40
N VAL A 95 -0.13 -16.65 20.68
CA VAL A 95 1.00 -17.59 20.39
C VAL A 95 1.67 -18.05 21.69
N LEU A 96 1.91 -17.13 22.63
CA LEU A 96 2.53 -17.50 23.92
C LEU A 96 1.65 -18.42 24.78
N ARG A 97 0.35 -18.47 24.50
CA ARG A 97 -0.62 -19.33 25.19
C ARG A 97 -0.93 -20.64 24.44
N ASP A 98 -0.22 -20.88 23.34
CA ASP A 98 -0.48 -22.02 22.44
C ASP A 98 -1.93 -22.07 21.90
N GLU A 99 -2.57 -20.90 21.76
CA GLU A 99 -3.91 -20.77 21.19
C GLU A 99 -3.88 -20.69 19.65
N ILE A 100 -2.78 -20.17 19.09
CA ILE A 100 -2.50 -20.10 17.66
C ILE A 100 -1.02 -20.35 17.38
N ASP A 101 -0.71 -20.76 16.15
CA ASP A 101 0.65 -21.16 15.74
C ASP A 101 1.46 -20.02 15.11
N PHE A 102 0.83 -18.90 14.73
CA PHE A 102 1.48 -17.84 13.98
C PHE A 102 0.89 -16.45 14.29
N ALA A 103 1.77 -15.48 14.50
CA ALA A 103 1.41 -14.05 14.60
C ALA A 103 2.46 -13.18 13.91
N LYS A 104 2.05 -11.99 13.45
CA LYS A 104 2.98 -10.92 13.08
C LYS A 104 3.32 -10.10 14.32
N ILE A 105 4.59 -9.75 14.45
CA ILE A 105 5.06 -8.82 15.48
C ILE A 105 5.23 -7.44 14.86
N SER A 106 4.56 -6.45 15.41
CA SER A 106 4.71 -5.06 15.02
C SER A 106 5.95 -4.43 15.68
N ASN A 107 6.49 -3.38 15.06
CA ASN A 107 7.74 -2.78 15.51
C ASN A 107 7.65 -2.14 16.91
N ASP A 108 6.48 -1.67 17.31
CA ASP A 108 6.26 -1.08 18.64
C ASP A 108 6.47 -2.07 19.79
N ILE A 109 6.33 -3.37 19.54
CA ILE A 109 6.58 -4.44 20.53
C ILE A 109 7.81 -5.29 20.23
N LEU A 110 8.47 -5.07 19.08
CA LEU A 110 9.56 -5.93 18.59
C LEU A 110 10.74 -5.99 19.56
N ASP A 111 11.15 -4.87 20.14
CA ASP A 111 12.30 -4.84 21.04
C ASP A 111 12.03 -5.59 22.34
N ASP A 112 10.81 -5.49 22.89
CA ASP A 112 10.38 -6.29 24.02
C ASP A 112 10.36 -7.79 23.69
N TRP A 113 9.87 -8.15 22.50
CA TRP A 113 9.87 -9.53 22.04
C TRP A 113 11.28 -10.08 21.79
N LYS A 114 12.20 -9.27 21.26
CA LYS A 114 13.62 -9.64 21.13
C LYS A 114 14.25 -9.91 22.50
N ALA A 115 13.89 -9.14 23.51
CA ALA A 115 14.45 -9.28 24.85
C ALA A 115 13.87 -10.49 25.61
N ASN A 116 12.58 -10.77 25.49
CA ASN A 116 11.87 -11.71 26.34
C ASN A 116 11.44 -13.01 25.64
N ASN A 117 11.24 -12.98 24.31
CA ASN A 117 10.61 -14.04 23.55
C ASN A 117 11.37 -14.38 22.24
N ILE A 118 12.68 -14.22 22.22
CA ILE A 118 13.52 -14.39 21.01
C ILE A 118 13.33 -15.77 20.34
N ASN A 119 13.07 -16.82 21.11
CA ASN A 119 12.88 -18.18 20.60
C ASN A 119 11.60 -18.35 19.75
N TYR A 120 10.65 -17.43 19.87
CA TYR A 120 9.42 -17.40 19.08
C TYR A 120 9.56 -16.54 17.83
N LEU A 121 10.63 -15.75 17.70
CA LEU A 121 10.82 -14.86 16.58
C LEU A 121 11.50 -15.56 15.41
N SER A 122 10.96 -15.37 14.24
CA SER A 122 11.65 -15.67 13.00
C SER A 122 11.57 -14.46 12.05
N LYS A 123 12.69 -14.16 11.38
CA LYS A 123 12.69 -13.11 10.36
C LYS A 123 11.90 -13.61 9.15
N SER A 124 10.96 -12.82 8.67
CA SER A 124 10.26 -13.11 7.42
C SER A 124 11.25 -13.04 6.24
N ARG A 125 10.90 -13.70 5.13
CA ARG A 125 11.66 -13.57 3.89
C ARG A 125 11.68 -12.10 3.48
N GLU A 126 12.84 -11.59 3.10
CA GLU A 126 12.96 -10.25 2.53
C GLU A 126 12.20 -10.21 1.20
N ASP A 127 11.33 -9.21 1.06
CA ASP A 127 10.55 -9.00 -0.15
C ASP A 127 11.11 -7.80 -0.91
N ALA A 128 12.31 -8.01 -1.48
CA ALA A 128 13.08 -6.98 -2.18
C ALA A 128 12.43 -6.52 -3.51
N MET A 129 11.37 -7.20 -3.97
CA MET A 129 10.74 -6.94 -5.27
C MET A 129 9.57 -5.97 -5.19
N TRP A 130 9.23 -5.46 -4.00
CA TRP A 130 8.13 -4.54 -3.80
C TRP A 130 8.62 -3.11 -3.57
N HIS A 131 7.89 -2.17 -4.15
CA HIS A 131 8.10 -0.74 -3.95
C HIS A 131 6.82 -0.13 -3.38
N TYR A 132 6.95 0.47 -2.21
CA TYR A 132 5.84 1.18 -1.55
C TYR A 132 5.97 2.68 -1.82
N PHE A 133 4.88 3.32 -2.16
CA PHE A 133 4.85 4.75 -2.47
C PHE A 133 3.50 5.37 -2.15
N TYR A 134 3.51 6.65 -1.83
CA TYR A 134 2.30 7.46 -1.76
C TYR A 134 2.00 8.06 -3.12
N ALA A 135 0.76 7.89 -3.58
CA ALA A 135 0.28 8.49 -4.80
C ALA A 135 -0.72 9.61 -4.49
N PHE A 136 -0.54 10.75 -5.14
CA PHE A 136 -1.53 11.81 -5.09
C PHE A 136 -2.80 11.40 -5.83
N ASN A 137 -3.96 11.54 -5.20
CA ASN A 137 -5.24 11.30 -5.86
C ASN A 137 -5.66 12.55 -6.65
N PHE A 138 -5.51 12.50 -7.96
CA PHE A 138 -5.87 13.60 -8.87
C PHE A 138 -7.37 13.69 -9.18
N ARG A 139 -8.16 12.68 -8.82
CA ARG A 139 -9.61 12.62 -9.07
C ARG A 139 -10.32 12.08 -7.84
N PRO A 140 -10.36 12.83 -6.74
CA PRO A 140 -10.99 12.37 -5.50
C PRO A 140 -12.50 12.25 -5.68
N THR A 141 -13.07 11.21 -5.08
CA THR A 141 -14.51 10.98 -4.96
C THR A 141 -14.91 10.99 -3.48
N TYR A 142 -14.36 11.94 -2.74
CA TYR A 142 -14.62 12.08 -1.30
C TYR A 142 -15.94 12.83 -1.08
N PRO A 143 -16.61 12.65 0.08
CA PRO A 143 -17.74 13.48 0.49
C PRO A 143 -17.39 14.98 0.51
N ASP A 144 -18.38 15.82 0.24
CA ASP A 144 -18.21 17.28 0.13
C ASP A 144 -17.65 17.95 1.40
N GLU A 145 -17.85 17.32 2.57
CA GLU A 145 -17.28 17.77 3.84
C GLU A 145 -15.74 17.87 3.80
N TYR A 146 -15.07 17.06 2.98
CA TYR A 146 -13.61 17.06 2.78
C TYR A 146 -13.15 17.95 1.63
N LYS A 147 -14.03 18.73 1.05
CA LYS A 147 -13.74 19.72 -0.03
C LYS A 147 -12.89 19.13 -1.17
N PRO A 148 -13.38 18.07 -1.87
CA PRO A 148 -12.62 17.39 -2.92
C PRO A 148 -12.21 18.30 -4.07
N GLU A 149 -12.96 19.36 -4.35
CA GLU A 149 -12.60 20.34 -5.39
C GLU A 149 -11.39 21.18 -5.01
N ASP A 150 -11.27 21.61 -3.77
CA ASP A 150 -10.09 22.34 -3.30
C ASP A 150 -8.87 21.44 -3.34
N TRP A 151 -8.98 20.17 -2.90
CA TRP A 151 -7.92 19.18 -3.05
C TRP A 151 -7.51 19.01 -4.51
N MET A 152 -8.45 18.86 -5.44
CA MET A 152 -8.15 18.66 -6.87
C MET A 152 -7.39 19.87 -7.45
N ARG A 153 -7.76 21.10 -7.09
CA ARG A 153 -7.01 22.31 -7.48
C ARG A 153 -5.59 22.30 -6.90
N CYS A 154 -5.46 21.93 -5.64
CA CYS A 154 -4.17 21.86 -4.95
C CYS A 154 -3.26 20.81 -5.55
N VAL A 155 -3.74 19.58 -5.77
CA VAL A 155 -2.92 18.49 -6.28
C VAL A 155 -2.45 18.71 -7.72
N MET A 156 -3.16 19.53 -8.50
CA MET A 156 -2.72 19.95 -9.84
C MET A 156 -1.58 20.98 -9.78
N ASN A 157 -1.37 21.64 -8.65
CA ASN A 157 -0.29 22.61 -8.48
C ASN A 157 1.04 21.90 -8.17
N SER A 158 2.07 22.18 -8.95
CA SER A 158 3.39 21.54 -8.78
C SER A 158 4.06 21.95 -7.47
N ASN A 159 3.99 23.25 -7.10
CA ASN A 159 4.57 23.75 -5.85
C ASN A 159 3.90 23.11 -4.63
N PHE A 160 2.60 22.88 -4.68
CA PHE A 160 1.88 22.16 -3.62
C PHE A 160 2.40 20.73 -3.42
N ARG A 161 2.59 19.97 -4.52
CA ARG A 161 3.14 18.62 -4.43
C ARG A 161 4.59 18.62 -3.95
N HIS A 162 5.43 19.53 -4.45
CA HIS A 162 6.81 19.66 -4.01
C HIS A 162 6.92 20.07 -2.54
N ALA A 163 6.01 20.90 -2.03
CA ALA A 163 5.97 21.24 -0.62
C ALA A 163 5.74 19.99 0.24
N ILE A 164 4.78 19.12 -0.12
CA ILE A 164 4.50 17.87 0.58
C ILE A 164 5.71 16.92 0.49
N MET A 165 6.27 16.73 -0.71
CA MET A 165 7.42 15.84 -0.90
C MET A 165 8.66 16.28 -0.09
N SER A 166 8.92 17.59 -0.04
CA SER A 166 10.06 18.13 0.71
C SER A 166 9.82 18.19 2.23
N ALA A 167 8.56 18.17 2.66
CA ALA A 167 8.19 18.20 4.07
C ALA A 167 8.20 16.82 4.73
N LEU A 168 8.17 15.74 3.94
CA LEU A 168 8.07 14.36 4.43
C LEU A 168 9.46 13.74 4.55
N ASP A 169 9.90 13.49 5.79
CA ASP A 169 11.09 12.68 6.09
C ASP A 169 10.75 11.20 5.95
N ARG A 170 11.06 10.63 4.78
CA ARG A 170 10.77 9.23 4.46
C ARG A 170 11.62 8.25 5.28
N GLU A 171 12.84 8.62 5.67
CA GLU A 171 13.64 7.78 6.55
C GLU A 171 12.94 7.55 7.88
N PHE A 172 12.43 8.62 8.49
CA PHE A 172 11.72 8.51 9.75
C PHE A 172 10.41 7.70 9.63
N VAL A 173 9.71 7.82 8.49
CA VAL A 173 8.52 6.99 8.21
C VAL A 173 8.88 5.52 8.12
N VAL A 174 9.92 5.17 7.35
CA VAL A 174 10.34 3.78 7.16
C VAL A 174 10.87 3.16 8.44
N GLN A 175 11.59 3.93 9.28
CA GLN A 175 12.04 3.46 10.60
C GLN A 175 10.92 3.00 11.52
N SER A 176 9.70 3.49 11.33
CA SER A 176 8.55 3.04 12.11
C SER A 176 8.04 1.65 11.71
N ALA A 177 8.31 1.22 10.48
CA ALA A 177 7.79 0.00 9.90
C ALA A 177 8.83 -1.12 9.78
N VAL A 178 10.11 -0.80 9.83
CA VAL A 178 11.21 -1.75 9.67
C VAL A 178 12.28 -1.59 10.74
N ASP A 179 13.08 -2.64 10.88
CA ASP A 179 14.22 -2.71 11.77
C ASP A 179 15.23 -1.58 11.49
N GLN A 180 15.80 -1.03 12.57
CA GLN A 180 16.75 0.09 12.56
C GLN A 180 18.03 -0.17 11.73
N GLU A 181 18.39 -1.42 11.49
CA GLU A 181 19.56 -1.79 10.71
C GLU A 181 19.30 -1.75 9.19
N SER A 182 18.03 -1.89 8.78
CA SER A 182 17.65 -2.11 7.37
C SER A 182 17.06 -0.89 6.67
N TYR A 183 16.56 0.12 7.39
CA TYR A 183 15.74 1.18 6.80
C TYR A 183 16.41 1.99 5.70
N LYS A 184 17.72 2.25 5.80
CA LYS A 184 18.45 3.06 4.81
C LYS A 184 18.49 2.43 3.44
N SER A 185 18.62 1.10 3.38
CA SER A 185 18.64 0.37 2.11
C SER A 185 17.26 0.32 1.44
N LEU A 186 16.20 0.62 2.18
CA LEU A 186 14.82 0.61 1.67
C LEU A 186 14.36 1.95 1.10
N ILE A 187 15.11 3.04 1.36
CA ILE A 187 14.82 4.35 0.78
C ILE A 187 15.42 4.42 -0.61
N GLN A 188 14.57 4.61 -1.61
CA GLN A 188 14.99 4.66 -3.01
C GLN A 188 14.49 5.94 -3.68
N HIS A 189 15.26 6.41 -4.67
CA HIS A 189 14.92 7.57 -5.52
C HIS A 189 14.19 7.17 -6.80
N SER A 190 14.01 5.88 -7.02
CA SER A 190 13.36 5.28 -8.19
C SER A 190 12.15 4.45 -7.78
N ILE A 191 11.14 4.37 -8.66
CA ILE A 191 9.99 3.48 -8.48
C ILE A 191 10.35 2.01 -8.81
N THR A 192 11.43 1.80 -9.56
CA THR A 192 11.94 0.46 -9.87
C THR A 192 12.76 -0.05 -8.69
N PRO A 193 12.36 -1.17 -8.06
CA PRO A 193 13.11 -1.71 -6.92
C PRO A 193 14.54 -2.11 -7.34
N ALA A 194 15.50 -1.87 -6.46
CA ALA A 194 16.87 -2.35 -6.66
C ALA A 194 16.87 -3.88 -6.84
N GLY A 195 17.71 -4.39 -7.71
CA GLY A 195 17.80 -5.81 -8.01
C GLY A 195 16.76 -6.34 -9.01
N SER A 196 15.83 -5.50 -9.48
CA SER A 196 14.75 -5.94 -10.38
C SER A 196 15.02 -5.71 -11.85
N CYS A 197 15.88 -4.77 -12.21
CA CYS A 197 16.14 -4.39 -13.59
C CYS A 197 17.62 -4.02 -13.79
N TYR A 198 18.24 -4.57 -14.81
CA TYR A 198 19.65 -4.34 -15.13
C TYR A 198 19.83 -3.90 -16.56
N THR A 199 20.87 -3.10 -16.81
CA THR A 199 21.33 -2.79 -18.17
C THR A 199 21.95 -4.05 -18.82
N ASP A 200 22.23 -3.99 -20.12
CA ASP A 200 22.99 -5.01 -20.86
C ASP A 200 24.41 -5.24 -20.32
N LYS A 201 24.95 -4.29 -19.57
CA LYS A 201 26.25 -4.36 -18.89
C LYS A 201 26.17 -4.86 -17.44
N GLY A 202 24.98 -5.26 -16.98
CA GLY A 202 24.76 -5.74 -15.61
C GLY A 202 24.72 -4.67 -14.54
N VAL A 203 24.61 -3.37 -14.91
CA VAL A 203 24.41 -2.28 -13.95
C VAL A 203 22.96 -2.25 -13.54
N ASP A 204 22.67 -2.23 -12.22
CA ASP A 204 21.32 -2.08 -11.70
C ASP A 204 20.73 -0.74 -12.13
N PHE A 205 19.42 -0.73 -12.42
CA PHE A 205 18.72 0.50 -12.77
C PHE A 205 18.84 1.57 -11.66
N ALA A 206 18.80 1.14 -10.40
CA ALA A 206 18.93 2.03 -9.25
C ALA A 206 20.32 2.69 -9.16
N ASP A 207 21.36 2.06 -9.74
CA ASP A 207 22.75 2.53 -9.73
C ASP A 207 23.14 3.28 -11.02
N MET A 208 22.16 3.66 -11.85
CA MET A 208 22.47 4.39 -13.08
C MET A 208 22.96 5.81 -12.78
N PRO A 209 23.95 6.32 -13.54
CA PRO A 209 24.50 7.67 -13.36
C PRO A 209 23.46 8.80 -13.41
N ALA A 210 22.30 8.57 -14.00
CA ALA A 210 21.20 9.52 -14.02
C ALA A 210 20.65 9.85 -12.62
N PHE A 211 20.93 9.01 -11.64
CA PHE A 211 20.49 9.18 -10.24
C PHE A 211 21.61 9.71 -9.33
N ASP A 212 22.82 9.89 -9.85
CA ASP A 212 23.95 10.39 -9.05
C ASP A 212 23.62 11.76 -8.43
N GLY A 213 23.85 11.87 -7.13
CA GLY A 213 23.60 13.09 -6.37
C GLY A 213 22.13 13.41 -6.07
N ILE A 214 21.19 12.53 -6.43
CA ILE A 214 19.79 12.65 -6.02
C ILE A 214 19.67 12.11 -4.59
N ASP A 215 19.24 12.98 -3.67
CA ASP A 215 18.89 12.55 -2.31
C ASP A 215 17.62 11.67 -2.36
N ALA A 216 17.79 10.40 -1.98
CA ALA A 216 16.67 9.46 -1.98
C ALA A 216 15.56 9.84 -1.00
N ASN A 217 15.85 10.56 0.07
CA ASN A 217 14.84 11.01 1.03
C ASN A 217 14.02 12.22 0.56
N PHE A 218 14.61 13.14 -0.22
CA PHE A 218 14.04 14.43 -0.66
C PHE A 218 13.65 15.39 0.48
N TYR A 219 13.89 15.04 1.73
CA TYR A 219 13.50 15.86 2.88
C TYR A 219 14.32 17.14 2.95
N ASN A 220 13.64 18.29 2.92
CA ASN A 220 14.27 19.60 3.03
C ASN A 220 13.24 20.63 3.50
N THR A 221 13.36 21.07 4.74
CA THR A 221 12.41 22.01 5.37
C THR A 221 12.39 23.39 4.71
N ASP A 222 13.55 23.88 4.24
CA ASP A 222 13.64 25.20 3.60
C ASP A 222 12.93 25.17 2.25
N LYS A 223 13.19 24.16 1.44
CA LYS A 223 12.46 23.94 0.18
C LYS A 223 10.97 23.73 0.40
N ALA A 224 10.58 22.97 1.43
CA ALA A 224 9.19 22.78 1.77
C ALA A 224 8.47 24.11 2.05
N ASN A 225 9.12 25.00 2.81
CA ASN A 225 8.59 26.34 3.11
C ASN A 225 8.54 27.25 1.86
N GLU A 226 9.56 27.21 1.02
CA GLU A 226 9.58 27.97 -0.25
C GLU A 226 8.44 27.52 -1.17
N TYR A 227 8.31 26.23 -1.42
CA TYR A 227 7.24 25.69 -2.25
C TYR A 227 5.85 25.92 -1.65
N LYS A 228 5.70 25.82 -0.32
CA LYS A 228 4.45 26.16 0.37
C LYS A 228 4.03 27.60 0.12
N ALA A 229 4.95 28.55 0.26
CA ALA A 229 4.66 29.97 0.05
C ALA A 229 4.18 30.25 -1.38
N LYS A 230 4.88 29.69 -2.38
CA LYS A 230 4.48 29.81 -3.80
C LYS A 230 3.12 29.15 -4.07
N ALA A 231 2.91 27.96 -3.52
CA ALA A 231 1.63 27.24 -3.69
C ALA A 231 0.47 28.03 -3.07
N MET A 232 0.64 28.60 -1.88
CA MET A 232 -0.41 29.39 -1.23
C MET A 232 -0.78 30.63 -2.05
N GLU A 233 0.19 31.36 -2.58
CA GLU A 233 -0.03 32.52 -3.45
C GLU A 233 -0.83 32.12 -4.70
N GLU A 234 -0.34 31.11 -5.45
CA GLU A 234 -0.95 30.66 -6.70
C GLU A 234 -2.35 30.05 -6.51
N LEU A 235 -2.59 29.34 -5.42
CA LEU A 235 -3.86 28.68 -5.15
C LEU A 235 -4.89 29.63 -4.54
N SER A 236 -4.48 30.58 -3.72
CA SER A 236 -5.36 31.65 -3.23
C SER A 236 -5.91 32.47 -4.39
N ALA A 237 -5.06 32.78 -5.38
CA ALA A 237 -5.49 33.47 -6.61
C ALA A 237 -6.52 32.67 -7.43
N LYS A 238 -6.57 31.34 -7.24
CA LYS A 238 -7.55 30.43 -7.87
C LYS A 238 -8.77 30.15 -6.98
N GLY A 239 -8.91 30.85 -5.87
CA GLY A 239 -10.06 30.75 -4.96
C GLY A 239 -10.04 29.53 -4.04
N VAL A 240 -8.87 28.88 -3.83
CA VAL A 240 -8.74 27.82 -2.83
C VAL A 240 -8.75 28.39 -1.43
N THR A 241 -9.52 27.77 -0.54
CA THR A 241 -9.61 28.17 0.86
C THR A 241 -8.69 27.28 1.72
N PHE A 242 -7.83 27.88 2.50
CA PHE A 242 -6.98 27.16 3.45
C PHE A 242 -7.62 27.13 4.85
N PRO A 243 -7.38 26.06 5.67
CA PRO A 243 -6.54 24.90 5.37
C PRO A 243 -7.16 23.94 4.34
N VAL A 244 -6.32 23.27 3.59
CA VAL A 244 -6.73 22.20 2.69
C VAL A 244 -6.76 20.88 3.45
N THR A 245 -7.85 20.12 3.33
CA THR A 245 -7.96 18.77 3.91
C THR A 245 -7.30 17.74 3.00
N MET A 246 -6.35 16.98 3.55
CA MET A 246 -5.71 15.85 2.90
C MET A 246 -6.13 14.56 3.59
N LEU A 247 -6.72 13.63 2.83
CA LEU A 247 -7.10 12.34 3.35
C LEU A 247 -6.01 11.31 3.09
N ILE A 248 -5.62 10.58 4.14
CA ILE A 248 -4.80 9.39 4.05
C ILE A 248 -5.58 8.21 4.63
N SER A 249 -5.73 7.14 3.85
CA SER A 249 -6.48 5.96 4.27
C SER A 249 -5.53 4.79 4.49
N TYR A 250 -5.79 4.00 5.53
CA TYR A 250 -5.02 2.81 5.87
C TYR A 250 -5.96 1.61 6.11
N GLN A 251 -5.39 0.40 5.97
CA GLN A 251 -6.13 -0.83 6.21
C GLN A 251 -6.28 -1.06 7.72
N SER A 252 -7.51 -1.34 8.17
CA SER A 252 -7.75 -1.74 9.56
C SER A 252 -7.08 -3.09 9.87
N GLY A 253 -6.67 -3.27 11.12
CA GLY A 253 -6.02 -4.52 11.56
C GLY A 253 -4.52 -4.61 11.27
N ASP A 254 -3.92 -3.65 10.57
CA ASP A 254 -2.46 -3.54 10.43
C ASP A 254 -1.93 -2.34 11.21
N LYS A 255 -1.30 -2.63 12.34
CA LYS A 255 -0.78 -1.60 13.26
C LYS A 255 0.39 -0.81 12.66
N ASN A 256 1.19 -1.41 11.79
CA ASN A 256 2.30 -0.73 11.15
C ASN A 256 1.80 0.35 10.20
N TYR A 257 0.77 0.04 9.37
CA TYR A 257 0.16 1.05 8.50
C TYR A 257 -0.52 2.16 9.28
N GLU A 258 -1.18 1.84 10.39
CA GLU A 258 -1.77 2.87 11.26
C GLU A 258 -0.69 3.80 11.82
N ASN A 259 0.39 3.26 12.38
CA ASN A 259 1.50 4.03 12.92
C ASN A 259 2.18 4.88 11.85
N GLU A 260 2.40 4.32 10.66
CA GLU A 260 2.95 5.03 9.50
C GLU A 260 2.09 6.24 9.13
N CYS A 261 0.78 6.07 9.01
CA CYS A 261 -0.14 7.17 8.69
C CYS A 261 -0.16 8.25 9.79
N VAL A 262 -0.08 7.88 11.06
CA VAL A 262 0.03 8.83 12.18
C VAL A 262 1.32 9.65 12.08
N ILE A 263 2.45 9.02 11.75
CA ILE A 263 3.74 9.68 11.60
C ILE A 263 3.70 10.65 10.41
N VAL A 264 3.20 10.21 9.26
CA VAL A 264 3.05 11.05 8.07
C VAL A 264 2.18 12.28 8.38
N LYS A 265 1.03 12.06 9.04
CA LYS A 265 0.15 13.15 9.49
C LYS A 265 0.90 14.16 10.35
N GLN A 266 1.57 13.70 11.40
CA GLN A 266 2.29 14.57 12.34
C GLN A 266 3.41 15.36 11.66
N GLN A 267 4.17 14.74 10.75
CA GLN A 267 5.23 15.42 10.02
C GLN A 267 4.68 16.51 9.09
N LEU A 268 3.67 16.19 8.28
CA LEU A 268 3.11 17.13 7.32
C LEU A 268 2.36 18.27 8.01
N GLU A 269 1.59 18.00 9.05
CA GLU A 269 0.93 19.06 9.83
C GLU A 269 1.95 19.98 10.51
N LYS A 270 3.01 19.43 11.10
CA LYS A 270 4.08 20.22 11.71
C LYS A 270 4.82 21.09 10.69
N ALA A 271 5.20 20.54 9.54
CA ALA A 271 6.00 21.23 8.54
C ALA A 271 5.20 22.23 7.71
N LEU A 272 3.95 21.89 7.42
CA LEU A 272 3.10 22.70 6.53
C LEU A 272 2.10 23.58 7.29
N THR A 273 1.94 23.40 8.59
CA THR A 273 1.26 24.34 9.47
C THR A 273 2.21 25.47 9.84
N MET A 274 1.70 26.69 9.91
CA MET A 274 2.50 27.84 10.34
C MET A 274 2.77 27.76 11.84
N GLN A 275 4.01 28.03 12.27
CA GLN A 275 4.36 28.11 13.68
C GLN A 275 3.54 29.19 14.39
N LYS A 276 3.27 29.01 15.68
CA LYS A 276 2.38 29.87 16.49
C LYS A 276 2.73 31.37 16.41
N GLU A 277 4.01 31.71 16.32
CA GLU A 277 4.49 33.10 16.17
C GLU A 277 4.20 33.70 14.79
N THR A 278 4.09 32.85 13.75
CA THR A 278 3.71 33.27 12.39
C THR A 278 2.19 33.26 12.21
N LYS A 279 1.48 32.49 13.05
CA LYS A 279 0.03 32.37 13.05
C LYS A 279 -0.67 33.70 13.38
N GLU A 280 -0.09 34.49 14.30
CA GLU A 280 -0.59 35.83 14.61
C GLU A 280 -0.38 36.84 13.45
N ARG A 281 0.56 36.52 12.53
CA ARG A 281 0.93 37.42 11.41
C ARG A 281 0.24 37.09 10.09
N LEU A 282 -0.11 35.80 9.83
CA LEU A 282 -0.51 35.32 8.50
C LEU A 282 -1.77 34.42 8.48
N GLY A 283 -2.40 34.09 9.62
CA GLY A 283 -3.64 33.30 9.66
C GLY A 283 -3.44 31.76 9.66
N ASP A 284 -4.47 31.04 9.35
CA ASP A 284 -4.70 29.60 9.57
C ASP A 284 -3.72 28.58 8.95
N PRO A 285 -3.70 27.33 9.47
CA PRO A 285 -2.85 26.26 8.96
C PRO A 285 -3.11 25.97 7.48
N THR A 286 -2.05 25.56 6.76
CA THR A 286 -2.12 25.31 5.31
C THR A 286 -2.72 23.94 4.99
N ILE A 287 -2.50 22.95 5.83
CA ILE A 287 -2.99 21.57 5.68
C ILE A 287 -3.55 21.08 7.01
N CYS A 288 -4.72 20.45 6.95
CA CYS A 288 -5.27 19.61 7.97
C CYS A 288 -5.36 18.19 7.42
N MET A 289 -4.86 17.22 8.14
CA MET A 289 -4.91 15.81 7.73
C MET A 289 -5.90 15.05 8.59
N GLU A 290 -6.74 14.27 7.93
CA GLU A 290 -7.63 13.32 8.58
C GLU A 290 -7.25 11.89 8.24
N LEU A 291 -7.17 11.05 9.26
CA LEU A 291 -6.95 9.63 9.12
C LEU A 291 -8.30 8.92 9.00
N THR A 292 -8.48 8.16 7.94
CA THR A 292 -9.68 7.35 7.73
C THR A 292 -9.33 5.88 7.84
N LYS A 293 -9.88 5.22 8.87
CA LYS A 293 -9.77 3.77 9.04
C LYS A 293 -10.68 3.07 8.03
N LYS A 294 -10.14 2.13 7.27
CA LYS A 294 -10.92 1.26 6.40
C LYS A 294 -11.14 -0.06 7.07
N ASP A 295 -12.42 -0.41 7.25
CA ASP A 295 -12.80 -1.72 7.75
C ASP A 295 -12.52 -2.81 6.70
N GLU A 296 -12.19 -4.01 7.16
CA GLU A 296 -12.03 -5.17 6.30
C GLU A 296 -13.31 -5.42 5.50
N GLY A 297 -13.17 -5.53 4.19
CA GLY A 297 -14.31 -5.64 3.25
C GLY A 297 -14.68 -4.35 2.53
N CYS A 298 -14.17 -3.20 2.94
CA CYS A 298 -14.20 -2.03 2.10
C CYS A 298 -13.13 -2.19 1.00
N THR A 299 -13.50 -2.92 -0.07
CA THR A 299 -12.72 -2.84 -1.32
C THR A 299 -12.47 -1.38 -1.59
N LEU A 300 -11.20 -1.02 -1.79
CA LEU A 300 -10.85 0.25 -2.41
C LEU A 300 -11.83 0.47 -3.56
N LYS A 301 -12.79 1.34 -3.37
CA LYS A 301 -13.46 1.97 -4.49
C LYS A 301 -12.41 2.90 -5.09
N HIS A 302 -11.42 2.32 -5.75
CA HIS A 302 -10.82 3.01 -6.87
C HIS A 302 -12.04 3.48 -7.67
N GLY A 303 -12.15 4.74 -7.99
CA GLY A 303 -13.31 5.33 -8.63
C GLY A 303 -13.59 4.83 -10.05
N VAL A 304 -13.62 3.52 -10.20
CA VAL A 304 -14.26 2.78 -11.28
C VAL A 304 -15.57 2.32 -10.69
N PRO A 305 -16.71 2.90 -11.09
CA PRO A 305 -18.01 2.36 -10.75
C PRO A 305 -18.01 0.88 -11.14
N ARG A 306 -18.37 -0.03 -10.23
CA ARG A 306 -18.77 -1.37 -10.60
C ARG A 306 -19.95 -1.20 -11.57
N GLY A 307 -19.75 -1.54 -12.84
CA GLY A 307 -20.78 -1.40 -13.88
C GLY A 307 -20.43 -0.54 -15.08
N ALA A 308 -19.31 0.18 -15.09
CA ALA A 308 -18.74 0.68 -16.33
C ALA A 308 -18.03 -0.48 -17.04
N HIS A 309 -18.80 -1.41 -17.59
CA HIS A 309 -18.31 -2.20 -18.73
C HIS A 309 -17.84 -1.19 -19.77
N ALA A 310 -16.55 -1.22 -20.05
CA ALA A 310 -16.00 -0.63 -21.24
C ALA A 310 -16.68 -1.33 -22.42
N GLN A 311 -17.83 -0.80 -22.87
CA GLN A 311 -18.25 -1.01 -24.24
C GLN A 311 -17.10 -0.50 -25.08
N GLY A 312 -16.48 -1.42 -25.82
CA GLY A 312 -15.33 -1.17 -26.66
C GLY A 312 -15.56 0.02 -27.59
N ARG A 313 -14.99 1.12 -27.21
CA ARG A 313 -14.53 2.13 -28.16
C ARG A 313 -13.03 1.96 -28.21
N GLY A 314 -12.55 1.70 -29.41
CA GLY A 314 -11.16 1.42 -29.70
C GLY A 314 -10.23 2.35 -28.94
N ALA A 315 -9.29 1.77 -28.22
CA ALA A 315 -8.21 2.49 -27.62
C ALA A 315 -7.46 3.23 -28.73
N GLU A 316 -7.55 4.53 -28.77
CA GLU A 316 -6.62 5.33 -29.55
C GLU A 316 -5.21 5.06 -29.00
N PRO A 317 -4.25 4.76 -29.87
CA PRO A 317 -2.89 4.50 -29.41
C PRO A 317 -2.31 5.78 -28.82
N TRP A 318 -1.64 5.64 -27.68
CA TRP A 318 -0.89 6.71 -27.03
C TRP A 318 0.05 7.38 -28.04
N PRO A 319 0.14 8.72 -28.08
CA PRO A 319 1.09 9.39 -28.95
C PRO A 319 2.51 8.95 -28.58
N ARG A 320 3.26 8.51 -29.56
CA ARG A 320 4.69 8.23 -29.42
C ARG A 320 5.38 9.55 -29.08
N LEU A 321 6.03 9.59 -27.93
CA LEU A 321 7.00 10.63 -27.64
C LEU A 321 8.19 10.44 -28.56
N ALA A 322 8.44 11.44 -29.37
CA ALA A 322 9.62 11.55 -30.22
C ALA A 322 10.85 11.91 -29.37
#